data_fab511001e7f731db8d64757d323291d
#
_entry.id   fab511001e7f731db8d64757d323291d
#
_cell.length_a   1.000
_cell.length_b   1.000
_cell.length_c   1.000
_cell.angle_alpha   90.00
_cell.angle_beta   90.00
_cell.angle_gamma   90.00
#
_symmetry.space_group_name_H-M   'P 1'
#
loop_
_entity.id
_entity.type
_entity.pdbx_description
1 polymer ?
#
loop_
_entity_poly.entity_id
_entity_poly.type
_entity_poly.pdbx_seq_one_letter_code
_entity_poly.pdbx_strand_id
1 'polypeptide(L)'
;MENEEKRMLGDYEVRQSIHIGKKEVVFGVNEADKYPFMVCFCTYDNPFSAAWATEAVGTDDYLEAMQIFTDRVQAQIEVVKEEQSRFDFDMTPFTTEDCIPDNRNESIVGKVVVINAELNRYEYQHSAYQLVLVDGGHGAIGGRGQAVFGTCLADGKRARWERYDVLCVIKPEKM
;
A
#
# COMPACT_ATOMS: atom_id res chain seq x y z
N MET A 1 10.76 -12.94 -28.86
CA MET A 1 11.01 -13.27 -27.44
C MET A 1 11.32 -11.94 -26.78
N GLU A 2 10.35 -11.38 -26.07
CA GLU A 2 10.57 -10.19 -25.27
C GLU A 2 11.58 -10.55 -24.19
N ASN A 3 12.63 -9.77 -24.12
CA ASN A 3 13.63 -9.85 -23.06
C ASN A 3 12.94 -9.27 -21.82
N GLU A 4 12.30 -10.09 -20.98
CA GLU A 4 11.82 -9.63 -19.68
C GLU A 4 13.05 -9.12 -18.92
N GLU A 5 13.07 -7.83 -18.67
CA GLU A 5 14.13 -7.18 -17.93
C GLU A 5 14.14 -7.79 -16.52
N LYS A 6 15.18 -8.56 -16.21
CA LYS A 6 15.34 -9.23 -14.93
C LYS A 6 15.45 -8.19 -13.83
N ARG A 7 14.57 -8.27 -12.84
CA ARG A 7 14.66 -7.38 -11.67
C ARG A 7 15.87 -7.76 -10.83
N MET A 8 16.76 -6.79 -10.68
CA MET A 8 17.96 -6.94 -9.84
C MET A 8 17.82 -6.21 -8.52
N LEU A 9 18.40 -6.77 -7.47
CA LEU A 9 18.54 -6.14 -6.17
C LEU A 9 20.01 -6.29 -5.72
N GLY A 10 20.80 -5.23 -5.90
CA GLY A 10 22.25 -5.35 -5.90
C GLY A 10 22.70 -6.30 -6.99
N ASP A 11 23.52 -7.29 -6.63
CA ASP A 11 24.05 -8.31 -7.56
C ASP A 11 23.16 -9.58 -7.63
N TYR A 12 21.99 -9.58 -6.97
CA TYR A 12 21.07 -10.72 -6.93
C TYR A 12 19.89 -10.52 -7.89
N GLU A 13 19.61 -11.53 -8.70
CA GLU A 13 18.40 -11.60 -9.52
C GLU A 13 17.20 -11.95 -8.63
N VAL A 14 16.17 -11.13 -8.61
CA VAL A 14 14.93 -11.40 -7.85
C VAL A 14 14.18 -12.55 -8.53
N ARG A 15 14.01 -13.64 -7.82
CA ARG A 15 13.28 -14.83 -8.27
C ARG A 15 11.87 -14.90 -7.75
N GLN A 16 11.66 -14.44 -6.52
CA GLN A 16 10.35 -14.39 -5.89
C GLN A 16 10.24 -13.12 -5.06
N SER A 17 9.06 -12.56 -5.01
CA SER A 17 8.74 -11.49 -4.09
C SER A 17 7.26 -11.52 -3.70
N ILE A 18 6.98 -11.20 -2.44
CA ILE A 18 5.63 -11.09 -1.91
C ILE A 18 5.54 -9.77 -1.15
N HIS A 19 4.64 -8.91 -1.57
CA HIS A 19 4.38 -7.66 -0.89
C HIS A 19 3.19 -7.82 0.05
N ILE A 20 3.40 -7.60 1.34
CA ILE A 20 2.37 -7.62 2.38
C ILE A 20 2.54 -6.41 3.27
N GLY A 21 1.49 -5.61 3.42
CA GLY A 21 1.54 -4.39 4.20
C GLY A 21 2.48 -3.35 3.60
N LYS A 22 3.41 -2.88 4.41
CA LYS A 22 4.35 -1.81 4.03
C LYS A 22 5.68 -2.33 3.49
N LYS A 23 5.92 -3.65 3.54
CA LYS A 23 7.17 -4.29 3.13
C LYS A 23 6.94 -5.34 2.06
N GLU A 24 7.91 -5.49 1.19
CA GLU A 24 8.02 -6.59 0.26
C GLU A 24 9.10 -7.55 0.76
N VAL A 25 8.78 -8.85 0.87
CA VAL A 25 9.76 -9.90 1.14
C VAL A 25 10.30 -10.37 -0.19
N VAL A 26 11.60 -10.36 -0.36
CA VAL A 26 12.29 -10.70 -1.61
C VAL A 26 13.22 -11.87 -1.39
N PHE A 27 13.17 -12.84 -2.33
CA PHE A 27 14.16 -13.91 -2.50
C PHE A 27 14.92 -13.65 -3.80
N GLY A 28 16.23 -13.54 -3.70
CA GLY A 28 17.16 -13.31 -4.79
C GLY A 28 18.20 -14.39 -4.94
N VAL A 29 18.72 -14.57 -6.16
CA VAL A 29 19.76 -15.56 -6.47
C VAL A 29 20.92 -14.89 -7.19
N ASN A 30 22.15 -15.20 -6.74
CA ASN A 30 23.41 -14.90 -7.43
C ASN A 30 24.32 -16.14 -7.36
N GLU A 31 24.35 -16.92 -8.42
CA GLU A 31 25.13 -18.18 -8.47
C GLU A 31 26.65 -17.95 -8.37
N ALA A 32 27.14 -16.73 -8.58
CA ALA A 32 28.55 -16.39 -8.51
C ALA A 32 28.99 -15.96 -7.09
N ASP A 33 28.04 -15.71 -6.17
CA ASP A 33 28.34 -15.31 -4.81
C ASP A 33 28.64 -16.52 -3.91
N LYS A 34 29.40 -16.28 -2.85
CA LYS A 34 29.65 -17.28 -1.80
C LYS A 34 28.34 -17.75 -1.14
N TYR A 35 27.40 -16.84 -1.02
CA TYR A 35 26.06 -17.09 -0.52
C TYR A 35 25.04 -16.88 -1.63
N PRO A 36 24.80 -17.89 -2.48
CA PRO A 36 24.02 -17.72 -3.70
C PRO A 36 22.56 -17.35 -3.48
N PHE A 37 22.02 -17.53 -2.28
CA PHE A 37 20.64 -17.22 -1.94
C PHE A 37 20.58 -16.05 -0.96
N MET A 38 19.75 -15.06 -1.25
CA MET A 38 19.52 -13.89 -0.41
C MET A 38 18.04 -13.73 -0.12
N VAL A 39 17.70 -13.45 1.13
CA VAL A 39 16.36 -13.03 1.54
C VAL A 39 16.47 -11.67 2.23
N CYS A 40 15.63 -10.71 1.80
CA CYS A 40 15.60 -9.38 2.39
C CYS A 40 14.18 -8.82 2.42
N PHE A 41 14.00 -7.71 3.14
CA PHE A 41 12.85 -6.83 2.95
C PHE A 41 13.20 -5.73 1.96
N CYS A 42 12.20 -5.32 1.15
CA CYS A 42 12.27 -4.08 0.38
C CYS A 42 11.19 -3.11 0.84
N THR A 43 11.57 -1.84 0.95
CA THR A 43 10.66 -0.73 1.19
C THR A 43 10.82 0.29 0.06
N TYR A 44 9.76 1.04 -0.20
CA TYR A 44 9.71 2.08 -1.23
C TYR A 44 9.46 3.47 -0.63
N ASP A 45 9.55 3.58 0.71
CA ASP A 45 9.29 4.80 1.46
C ASP A 45 10.48 5.78 1.35
N ASN A 46 10.83 6.15 0.12
CA ASN A 46 11.86 7.14 -0.14
C ASN A 46 11.48 8.05 -1.31
N PRO A 47 12.02 9.30 -1.37
CA PRO A 47 11.66 10.29 -2.40
C PRO A 47 11.91 9.86 -3.85
N PHE A 48 12.73 8.85 -4.05
CA PHE A 48 13.10 8.35 -5.37
C PHE A 48 12.32 7.10 -5.79
N SER A 49 11.41 6.61 -4.93
CA SER A 49 10.69 5.33 -5.14
C SER A 49 11.61 4.15 -5.49
N ALA A 50 12.86 4.22 -5.09
CA ALA A 50 13.83 3.15 -5.30
C ALA A 50 13.60 2.04 -4.28
N ALA A 51 13.68 0.78 -4.73
CA ALA A 51 13.64 -0.37 -3.83
C ALA A 51 14.88 -0.33 -2.90
N TRP A 52 14.63 -0.30 -1.61
CA TRP A 52 15.70 -0.33 -0.60
C TRP A 52 15.66 -1.64 0.15
N ALA A 53 16.73 -2.44 0.00
CA ALA A 53 16.91 -3.68 0.71
C ALA A 53 17.32 -3.43 2.17
N THR A 54 16.61 -4.06 3.09
CA THR A 54 16.93 -4.05 4.52
C THR A 54 16.92 -5.47 5.07
N GLU A 55 17.68 -5.69 6.14
CA GLU A 55 17.72 -6.98 6.84
C GLU A 55 18.07 -8.16 5.91
N ALA A 56 19.01 -7.94 4.97
CA ALA A 56 19.42 -8.96 4.03
C ALA A 56 20.18 -10.09 4.76
N VAL A 57 19.80 -11.33 4.47
CA VAL A 57 20.46 -12.55 4.93
C VAL A 57 20.86 -13.37 3.71
N GLY A 58 22.13 -13.73 3.62
CA GLY A 58 22.67 -14.62 2.58
C GLY A 58 22.96 -16.01 3.16
N THR A 59 22.67 -17.05 2.40
CA THR A 59 22.98 -18.45 2.74
C THR A 59 23.35 -19.24 1.49
N ASP A 60 24.05 -20.35 1.64
CA ASP A 60 24.35 -21.32 0.59
C ASP A 60 23.35 -22.50 0.58
N ASP A 61 22.45 -22.58 1.57
CA ASP A 61 21.37 -23.58 1.65
C ASP A 61 20.05 -23.00 1.14
N TYR A 62 19.54 -23.59 0.05
CA TYR A 62 18.25 -23.19 -0.55
C TYR A 62 17.07 -23.40 0.41
N LEU A 63 17.06 -24.49 1.18
CA LEU A 63 15.94 -24.78 2.09
C LEU A 63 15.94 -23.81 3.27
N GLU A 64 17.11 -23.44 3.77
CA GLU A 64 17.25 -22.39 4.78
C GLU A 64 16.73 -21.05 4.24
N ALA A 65 17.12 -20.67 3.01
CA ALA A 65 16.63 -19.44 2.38
C ALA A 65 15.11 -19.44 2.26
N MET A 66 14.50 -20.56 1.84
CA MET A 66 13.04 -20.67 1.73
C MET A 66 12.35 -20.62 3.10
N GLN A 67 12.94 -21.19 4.14
CA GLN A 67 12.42 -21.07 5.49
C GLN A 67 12.43 -19.61 5.96
N ILE A 68 13.56 -18.89 5.79
CA ILE A 68 13.66 -17.48 6.13
C ILE A 68 12.65 -16.65 5.34
N PHE A 69 12.47 -16.94 4.04
CA PHE A 69 11.51 -16.24 3.19
C PHE A 69 10.06 -16.42 3.70
N THR A 70 9.67 -17.65 3.96
CA THR A 70 8.30 -17.96 4.44
C THR A 70 8.04 -17.42 5.84
N ASP A 71 9.01 -17.49 6.74
CA ASP A 71 8.89 -16.92 8.10
C ASP A 71 8.70 -15.41 8.06
N ARG A 72 9.41 -14.71 7.16
CA ARG A 72 9.25 -13.26 6.95
C ARG A 72 7.89 -12.90 6.36
N VAL A 73 7.39 -13.69 5.41
CA VAL A 73 6.03 -13.52 4.87
C VAL A 73 5.01 -13.69 5.99
N GLN A 74 5.12 -14.75 6.80
CA GLN A 74 4.22 -14.98 7.92
C GLN A 74 4.27 -13.81 8.94
N ALA A 75 5.46 -13.34 9.26
CA ALA A 75 5.62 -12.21 10.18
C ALA A 75 4.93 -10.94 9.66
N GLN A 76 5.00 -10.64 8.34
CA GLN A 76 4.29 -9.50 7.77
C GLN A 76 2.75 -9.68 7.79
N ILE A 77 2.25 -10.89 7.60
CA ILE A 77 0.81 -11.20 7.76
C ILE A 77 0.34 -10.85 9.18
N GLU A 78 1.10 -11.27 10.20
CA GLU A 78 0.73 -10.97 11.60
C GLU A 78 0.78 -9.46 11.90
N VAL A 79 1.76 -8.73 11.36
CA VAL A 79 1.82 -7.26 11.48
C VAL A 79 0.56 -6.62 10.93
N VAL A 80 0.11 -7.01 9.72
CA VAL A 80 -1.11 -6.45 9.11
C VAL A 80 -2.36 -6.82 9.91
N LYS A 81 -2.47 -8.07 10.39
CA LYS A 81 -3.59 -8.48 11.26
C LYS A 81 -3.63 -7.68 12.56
N GLU A 82 -2.48 -7.40 13.17
CA GLU A 82 -2.39 -6.56 14.35
C GLU A 82 -2.81 -5.11 14.04
N GLU A 83 -2.38 -4.53 12.91
CA GLU A 83 -2.83 -3.22 12.47
C GLU A 83 -4.36 -3.18 12.30
N GLN A 84 -4.95 -4.20 11.69
CA GLN A 84 -6.40 -4.30 11.49
C GLN A 84 -7.18 -4.50 12.79
N SER A 85 -6.62 -5.24 13.75
CA SER A 85 -7.26 -5.48 15.05
C SER A 85 -7.47 -4.23 15.92
N ARG A 86 -6.86 -3.11 15.53
CA ARG A 86 -7.06 -1.81 16.20
C ARG A 86 -8.42 -1.17 15.89
N PHE A 87 -9.10 -1.67 14.87
CA PHE A 87 -10.42 -1.17 14.49
C PHE A 87 -11.50 -2.09 15.10
N ASP A 88 -12.32 -1.52 15.99
CA ASP A 88 -13.42 -2.21 16.69
C ASP A 88 -14.77 -1.95 15.99
N PHE A 89 -14.81 -2.19 14.67
CA PHE A 89 -16.02 -2.05 13.86
C PHE A 89 -15.96 -2.92 12.60
N ASP A 90 -17.10 -3.02 11.90
CA ASP A 90 -17.19 -3.73 10.63
C ASP A 90 -16.27 -3.07 9.57
N MET A 91 -15.33 -3.85 9.09
CA MET A 91 -14.33 -3.43 8.10
C MET A 91 -14.81 -3.60 6.66
N THR A 92 -16.07 -3.92 6.42
CA THR A 92 -16.65 -4.02 5.08
C THR A 92 -16.44 -2.70 4.32
N PRO A 93 -15.95 -2.74 3.06
CA PRO A 93 -15.73 -1.53 2.29
C PRO A 93 -17.00 -0.70 2.12
N PHE A 94 -16.86 0.60 2.26
CA PHE A 94 -17.93 1.54 1.93
C PHE A 94 -18.23 1.52 0.43
N THR A 95 -19.51 1.65 0.13
CA THR A 95 -20.05 1.74 -1.22
C THR A 95 -20.71 3.10 -1.46
N THR A 96 -21.17 3.34 -2.67
CA THR A 96 -21.93 4.56 -2.99
C THR A 96 -23.23 4.72 -2.18
N GLU A 97 -23.77 3.64 -1.61
CA GLU A 97 -24.96 3.68 -0.75
C GLU A 97 -24.70 4.31 0.62
N ASP A 98 -23.46 4.24 1.09
CA ASP A 98 -22.99 4.83 2.36
C ASP A 98 -22.71 6.33 2.25
N CYS A 99 -22.93 6.91 1.11
CA CYS A 99 -22.36 8.17 0.68
C CYS A 99 -23.40 9.22 0.29
N ILE A 100 -22.97 10.48 0.37
CA ILE A 100 -23.58 11.59 -0.35
C ILE A 100 -22.86 11.66 -1.70
N PRO A 101 -23.55 11.54 -2.85
CA PRO A 101 -22.95 11.55 -4.16
C PRO A 101 -22.03 12.76 -4.35
N ASP A 102 -20.84 12.53 -4.92
CA ASP A 102 -19.90 13.61 -5.17
C ASP A 102 -20.40 14.57 -6.27
N ASN A 103 -20.52 15.83 -5.92
CA ASN A 103 -20.74 16.90 -6.90
C ASN A 103 -19.37 17.56 -7.20
N ARG A 104 -18.81 17.25 -8.35
CA ARG A 104 -17.50 17.75 -8.77
C ARG A 104 -17.38 19.27 -8.86
N ASN A 105 -18.50 19.98 -8.89
CA ASN A 105 -18.54 21.44 -8.90
C ASN A 105 -18.48 22.04 -7.47
N GLU A 106 -18.60 21.22 -6.44
CA GLU A 106 -18.56 21.65 -5.05
C GLU A 106 -17.22 21.35 -4.40
N SER A 107 -16.87 22.18 -3.42
CA SER A 107 -15.68 21.94 -2.60
C SER A 107 -15.92 20.78 -1.62
N ILE A 108 -14.91 19.91 -1.54
CA ILE A 108 -14.82 18.84 -0.54
C ILE A 108 -13.75 19.12 0.51
N VAL A 109 -13.10 20.27 0.48
CA VAL A 109 -12.12 20.67 1.49
C VAL A 109 -12.77 20.71 2.86
N GLY A 110 -12.12 20.08 3.85
CA GLY A 110 -12.62 19.92 5.22
C GLY A 110 -13.66 18.81 5.39
N LYS A 111 -14.04 18.12 4.33
CA LYS A 111 -14.95 16.98 4.40
C LYS A 111 -14.17 15.67 4.49
N VAL A 112 -14.79 14.66 5.11
CA VAL A 112 -14.31 13.28 5.05
C VAL A 112 -14.93 12.63 3.81
N VAL A 113 -14.08 12.11 2.95
CA VAL A 113 -14.47 11.43 1.71
C VAL A 113 -14.13 9.95 1.77
N VAL A 114 -14.81 9.18 0.95
CA VAL A 114 -14.53 7.75 0.73
C VAL A 114 -13.77 7.61 -0.57
N ILE A 115 -12.58 7.05 -0.50
CA ILE A 115 -11.74 6.71 -1.67
C ILE A 115 -12.13 5.32 -2.16
N ASN A 116 -12.04 5.09 -3.48
CA ASN A 116 -12.25 3.75 -4.03
C ASN A 116 -11.30 2.74 -3.38
N ALA A 117 -11.87 1.68 -2.77
CA ALA A 117 -11.10 0.66 -2.08
C ALA A 117 -10.09 -0.05 -3.01
N GLU A 118 -10.40 -0.20 -4.29
CA GLU A 118 -9.56 -0.87 -5.29
C GLU A 118 -8.20 -0.17 -5.52
N LEU A 119 -8.06 1.08 -5.09
CA LEU A 119 -6.78 1.80 -5.13
C LEU A 119 -5.80 1.31 -4.07
N ASN A 120 -6.31 0.67 -3.03
CA ASN A 120 -5.51 0.08 -1.98
C ASN A 120 -5.14 -1.37 -2.32
N ARG A 121 -4.09 -1.89 -1.69
CA ARG A 121 -3.79 -3.32 -1.74
C ARG A 121 -4.91 -4.11 -1.10
N TYR A 122 -5.06 -5.37 -1.47
CA TYR A 122 -6.15 -6.25 -1.01
C TYR A 122 -6.29 -6.26 0.52
N GLU A 123 -5.19 -6.29 1.25
CA GLU A 123 -5.18 -6.27 2.71
C GLU A 123 -5.65 -4.95 3.32
N TYR A 124 -5.75 -3.88 2.53
CA TYR A 124 -6.22 -2.56 2.94
C TYR A 124 -7.51 -2.13 2.24
N GLN A 125 -8.20 -3.04 1.55
CA GLN A 125 -9.49 -2.77 0.91
C GLN A 125 -10.64 -2.86 1.93
N HIS A 126 -10.53 -2.08 3.00
CA HIS A 126 -11.48 -2.02 4.10
C HIS A 126 -11.95 -0.59 4.34
N SER A 127 -13.14 -0.44 4.94
CA SER A 127 -13.78 0.85 5.22
C SER A 127 -12.85 1.83 5.95
N ALA A 128 -12.08 1.36 6.93
CA ALA A 128 -11.16 2.21 7.68
C ALA A 128 -10.14 2.94 6.80
N TYR A 129 -9.60 2.25 5.79
CA TYR A 129 -8.58 2.81 4.90
C TYR A 129 -9.12 3.61 3.72
N GLN A 130 -10.45 3.67 3.58
CA GLN A 130 -11.11 4.49 2.56
C GLN A 130 -11.37 5.93 3.03
N LEU A 131 -11.35 6.18 4.35
CA LEU A 131 -11.71 7.48 4.91
C LEU A 131 -10.54 8.46 4.86
N VAL A 132 -10.74 9.57 4.17
CA VAL A 132 -9.75 10.63 3.99
C VAL A 132 -10.34 11.97 4.36
N LEU A 133 -9.70 12.68 5.29
CA LEU A 133 -9.99 14.08 5.57
C LEU A 133 -9.26 14.95 4.53
N VAL A 134 -10.02 15.59 3.67
CA VAL A 134 -9.49 16.42 2.58
C VAL A 134 -9.01 17.77 3.10
N ASP A 135 -7.76 18.12 2.80
CA ASP A 135 -7.14 19.38 3.23
C ASP A 135 -6.86 20.38 2.08
N GLY A 136 -6.94 19.96 0.81
CA GLY A 136 -6.71 20.85 -0.31
C GLY A 136 -6.62 20.17 -1.66
N GLY A 137 -6.11 20.92 -2.64
CA GLY A 137 -5.93 20.51 -4.03
C GLY A 137 -6.91 21.15 -4.99
N HIS A 138 -6.49 21.34 -6.24
CA HIS A 138 -7.35 21.97 -7.26
C HIS A 138 -8.61 21.13 -7.57
N GLY A 139 -8.53 19.81 -7.47
CA GLY A 139 -9.68 18.92 -7.58
C GLY A 139 -10.62 19.02 -6.37
N ALA A 140 -10.10 19.36 -5.19
CA ALA A 140 -10.87 19.42 -3.96
C ALA A 140 -11.76 20.66 -3.83
N ILE A 141 -11.37 21.79 -4.45
CA ILE A 141 -12.11 23.07 -4.33
C ILE A 141 -13.25 23.22 -5.34
N GLY A 142 -13.49 22.23 -6.18
CA GLY A 142 -14.44 22.33 -7.28
C GLY A 142 -13.89 23.21 -8.41
N GLY A 143 -13.69 22.64 -9.58
CA GLY A 143 -13.11 23.37 -10.68
C GLY A 143 -12.43 22.46 -11.70
N ARG A 144 -11.37 22.96 -12.32
CA ARG A 144 -10.72 22.28 -13.45
C ARG A 144 -9.60 21.31 -13.07
N GLY A 145 -9.18 21.28 -11.82
CA GLY A 145 -8.11 20.40 -11.34
C GLY A 145 -8.60 19.03 -10.96
N GLN A 146 -7.68 18.07 -10.87
CA GLN A 146 -7.98 16.69 -10.42
C GLN A 146 -7.38 16.37 -9.05
N ALA A 147 -6.25 17.00 -8.69
CA ALA A 147 -5.53 16.67 -7.46
C ALA A 147 -6.36 16.98 -6.21
N VAL A 148 -6.48 15.96 -5.35
CA VAL A 148 -7.07 16.02 -4.01
C VAL A 148 -5.99 15.61 -3.03
N PHE A 149 -5.70 16.47 -2.06
CA PHE A 149 -4.80 16.16 -0.95
C PHE A 149 -5.60 15.94 0.32
N GLY A 150 -5.17 15.02 1.16
CA GLY A 150 -5.83 14.74 2.41
C GLY A 150 -5.03 13.78 3.27
N THR A 151 -5.57 13.51 4.43
CA THR A 151 -4.99 12.61 5.43
C THR A 151 -5.89 11.38 5.61
N CYS A 152 -5.36 10.20 5.40
CA CYS A 152 -6.06 8.95 5.68
C CYS A 152 -6.30 8.84 7.19
N LEU A 153 -7.54 8.58 7.61
CA LEU A 153 -7.89 8.53 9.03
C LEU A 153 -7.37 7.28 9.73
N ALA A 154 -7.13 6.19 8.99
CA ALA A 154 -6.65 4.93 9.56
C ALA A 154 -5.21 5.02 10.07
N ASP A 155 -4.33 5.70 9.35
CA ASP A 155 -2.89 5.72 9.66
C ASP A 155 -2.29 7.13 9.80
N GLY A 156 -3.09 8.17 9.61
CA GLY A 156 -2.68 9.57 9.69
C GLY A 156 -1.74 10.00 8.55
N LYS A 157 -1.55 9.18 7.52
CA LYS A 157 -0.69 9.52 6.40
C LYS A 157 -1.37 10.48 5.44
N ARG A 158 -0.65 11.53 5.07
CA ARG A 158 -1.05 12.45 4.02
C ARG A 158 -0.67 11.89 2.66
N ALA A 159 -1.62 11.91 1.73
CA ALA A 159 -1.41 11.45 0.37
C ALA A 159 -2.15 12.32 -0.65
N ARG A 160 -1.95 12.00 -1.93
CA ARG A 160 -2.60 12.64 -3.06
C ARG A 160 -3.42 11.60 -3.80
N TRP A 161 -4.65 11.97 -4.10
CA TRP A 161 -5.56 11.23 -4.97
C TRP A 161 -6.00 12.11 -6.14
N GLU A 162 -6.63 11.50 -7.13
CA GLU A 162 -7.35 12.25 -8.15
C GLU A 162 -8.83 12.37 -7.75
N ARG A 163 -9.52 13.41 -8.22
CA ARG A 163 -10.94 13.61 -7.87
C ARG A 163 -11.84 12.44 -8.31
N TYR A 164 -11.47 11.72 -9.35
CA TYR A 164 -12.20 10.54 -9.80
C TYR A 164 -11.99 9.30 -8.91
N ASP A 165 -10.99 9.31 -8.06
CA ASP A 165 -10.74 8.27 -7.03
C ASP A 165 -11.68 8.43 -5.84
N VAL A 166 -12.27 9.61 -5.67
CA VAL A 166 -13.26 9.90 -4.63
C VAL A 166 -14.61 9.35 -5.05
N LEU A 167 -15.12 8.36 -4.32
CA LEU A 167 -16.47 7.83 -4.55
C LEU A 167 -17.52 8.84 -4.13
N CYS A 168 -17.34 9.49 -2.98
CA CYS A 168 -18.36 10.29 -2.35
C CYS A 168 -17.87 11.01 -1.09
N VAL A 169 -18.71 11.85 -0.53
CA VAL A 169 -18.59 12.34 0.85
C VAL A 169 -19.31 11.38 1.77
N ILE A 170 -18.66 10.90 2.84
CA ILE A 170 -19.28 9.97 3.81
C ILE A 170 -20.49 10.63 4.49
N LYS A 171 -21.56 9.87 4.72
CA LYS A 171 -22.69 10.34 5.50
C LYS A 171 -22.32 10.44 6.98
N PRO A 172 -22.71 11.50 7.71
CA PRO A 172 -22.34 11.67 9.13
C PRO A 172 -22.72 10.49 10.03
N GLU A 173 -23.81 9.81 9.73
CA GLU A 173 -24.29 8.64 10.49
C GLU A 173 -23.48 7.37 10.24
N LYS A 174 -22.53 7.42 9.31
CA LYS A 174 -21.64 6.30 8.94
C LYS A 174 -20.19 6.49 9.44
N MET A 175 -19.91 7.63 10.08
CA MET A 175 -18.59 7.95 10.65
C MET A 175 -18.39 7.32 12.01
#